data_42d55b632c2eb4b86185783cc65e02df
#
_entry.id   42d55b632c2eb4b86185783cc65e02df
#
_cell.length_a   1.000
_cell.length_b   1.000
_cell.length_c   1.000
_cell.angle_alpha   90.00
_cell.angle_beta   90.00
_cell.angle_gamma   90.00
#
_symmetry.space_group_name_H-M   'P 1'
#
loop_
_entity.id
_entity.type
_entity.pdbx_description
1 polymer ?
#
loop_
_entity_poly.entity_id
_entity_poly.type
_entity_poly.pdbx_seq_one_letter_code
_entity_poly.pdbx_strand_id
1 'polypeptide(L)'
;MKKIEVVAGVIFCEDQVLCVQRPKNKHQYISEKFEFPGGKIEEGETKEEALHRELLEELSISTNIKSLYLTVKHQYPDFELTMHSFWCEVESKELTLHEHIDQKWLTINELTNLDWAAADIPIVDKLLLHG
;
A
#
# COMPACT_ATOMS: atom_id res chain seq x y z
N MET A 1 -21.20 -10.02 -6.33
CA MET A 1 -20.13 -9.73 -5.38
C MET A 1 -19.63 -8.30 -5.58
N LYS A 2 -19.39 -7.60 -4.50
CA LYS A 2 -18.90 -6.23 -4.55
C LYS A 2 -17.48 -6.19 -5.12
N LYS A 3 -17.24 -5.25 -6.03
CA LYS A 3 -15.92 -5.02 -6.62
C LYS A 3 -15.39 -3.68 -6.14
N ILE A 4 -14.16 -3.68 -5.65
CA ILE A 4 -13.50 -2.49 -5.12
C ILE A 4 -12.20 -2.28 -5.90
N GLU A 5 -11.97 -1.06 -6.37
CA GLU A 5 -10.74 -0.69 -7.06
C GLU A 5 -9.97 0.31 -6.21
N VAL A 6 -8.70 0.00 -5.94
CA VAL A 6 -7.85 0.82 -5.09
C VAL A 6 -6.48 1.06 -5.72
N VAL A 7 -5.77 2.02 -5.17
CA VAL A 7 -4.37 2.30 -5.51
C VAL A 7 -3.51 2.11 -4.27
N ALA A 8 -2.23 1.80 -4.47
CA ALA A 8 -1.29 1.64 -3.37
C ALA A 8 0.08 2.18 -3.79
N GLY A 9 0.85 2.67 -2.82
CA GLY A 9 2.19 3.19 -3.06
C GLY A 9 3.27 2.28 -2.51
N VAL A 10 4.15 1.82 -3.40
CA VAL A 10 5.39 1.14 -3.01
C VAL A 10 6.42 2.26 -2.89
N ILE A 11 6.55 2.80 -1.68
CA ILE A 11 7.23 4.08 -1.43
C ILE A 11 8.63 3.83 -0.87
N PHE A 12 9.64 4.21 -1.64
CA PHE A 12 11.03 4.06 -1.23
C PHE A 12 11.63 5.38 -0.76
N CYS A 13 12.37 5.30 0.34
CA CYS A 13 13.32 6.31 0.75
C CYS A 13 14.67 5.61 0.76
N GLU A 14 15.53 5.92 -0.20
CA GLU A 14 16.77 5.20 -0.45
C GLU A 14 16.45 3.71 -0.70
N ASP A 15 16.99 2.80 0.11
CA ASP A 15 16.79 1.35 -0.08
C ASP A 15 15.71 0.75 0.82
N GLN A 16 14.95 1.59 1.52
CA GLN A 16 13.91 1.13 2.43
C GLN A 16 12.52 1.51 1.93
N VAL A 17 11.59 0.57 2.05
CA VAL A 17 10.21 0.74 1.63
C VAL A 17 9.29 0.89 2.83
N LEU A 18 8.29 1.75 2.69
CA LEU A 18 7.32 2.03 3.74
C LEU A 18 6.26 0.93 3.83
N CYS A 19 6.13 0.36 5.02
CA CYS A 19 5.11 -0.64 5.36
C CYS A 19 4.27 -0.09 6.49
N VAL A 20 2.95 -0.11 6.35
CA VAL A 20 2.04 0.42 7.37
C VAL A 20 1.10 -0.68 7.86
N GLN A 21 0.70 -0.60 9.14
CA GLN A 21 -0.13 -1.62 9.78
C GLN A 21 -1.54 -1.10 9.99
N ARG A 22 -2.51 -1.86 9.53
CA ARG A 22 -3.93 -1.53 9.69
C ARG A 22 -4.36 -1.65 11.15
N PRO A 23 -5.34 -0.84 11.57
CA PRO A 23 -5.91 -1.01 12.91
C PRO A 23 -6.73 -2.29 13.00
N LYS A 24 -7.17 -2.62 14.20
CA LYS A 24 -8.07 -3.74 14.42
C LYS A 24 -9.32 -3.61 13.57
N ASN A 25 -9.77 -4.74 13.01
CA ASN A 25 -10.95 -4.80 12.16
C ASN A 25 -11.76 -6.05 12.53
N LYS A 26 -13.07 -6.00 12.30
CA LYS A 26 -13.93 -7.16 12.53
C LYS A 26 -13.59 -8.35 11.61
N HIS A 27 -12.99 -8.07 10.46
CA HIS A 27 -12.55 -9.11 9.52
C HIS A 27 -11.11 -9.50 9.84
N GLN A 28 -10.91 -10.74 10.30
CA GLN A 28 -9.60 -11.26 10.66
C GLN A 28 -8.58 -11.19 9.52
N TYR A 29 -9.05 -11.33 8.28
CA TYR A 29 -8.17 -11.36 7.11
C TYR A 29 -7.56 -10.00 6.76
N ILE A 30 -8.00 -8.92 7.40
CA ILE A 30 -7.41 -7.58 7.23
C ILE A 30 -6.99 -6.94 8.55
N SER A 31 -7.47 -7.45 9.69
CA SER A 31 -7.21 -6.86 11.01
C SER A 31 -5.73 -6.92 11.35
N GLU A 32 -5.13 -5.76 11.62
CA GLU A 32 -3.74 -5.61 12.06
C GLU A 32 -2.69 -6.12 11.05
N LYS A 33 -3.09 -6.35 9.80
CA LYS A 33 -2.16 -6.75 8.74
C LYS A 33 -1.35 -5.55 8.26
N PHE A 34 -0.14 -5.82 7.78
CA PHE A 34 0.66 -4.81 7.09
C PHE A 34 0.22 -4.70 5.63
N GLU A 35 0.35 -3.51 5.08
CA GLU A 35 -0.02 -3.21 3.71
C GLU A 35 0.85 -2.08 3.17
N PHE A 36 0.83 -1.91 1.86
CA PHE A 36 1.35 -0.69 1.24
C PHE A 36 0.24 0.36 1.30
N PRO A 37 0.57 1.62 1.66
CA PRO A 37 -0.48 2.63 1.86
C PRO A 37 -1.18 3.03 0.58
N GLY A 38 -2.45 3.37 0.68
CA GLY A 38 -3.28 3.80 -0.44
C GLY A 38 -4.75 3.74 -0.07
N GLY A 39 -5.61 3.68 -1.07
CA GLY A 39 -7.05 3.62 -0.82
C GLY A 39 -7.87 3.64 -2.09
N LYS A 40 -9.17 3.87 -1.94
CA LYS A 40 -10.13 3.79 -3.04
C LYS A 40 -9.97 4.94 -4.03
N ILE A 41 -10.16 4.61 -5.32
CA ILE A 41 -10.22 5.61 -6.38
C ILE A 41 -11.61 6.21 -6.35
N GLU A 42 -11.70 7.54 -6.30
CA GLU A 42 -12.98 8.25 -6.34
C GLU A 42 -13.34 8.61 -7.79
N GLU A 43 -14.63 8.83 -8.01
CA GLU A 43 -15.14 9.19 -9.34
C GLU A 43 -14.44 10.45 -9.84
N GLY A 44 -13.99 10.40 -11.09
CA GLY A 44 -13.31 11.53 -11.73
C GLY A 44 -11.82 11.64 -11.47
N GLU A 45 -11.27 10.78 -10.61
CA GLU A 45 -9.83 10.78 -10.35
C GLU A 45 -9.09 9.81 -11.28
N THR A 46 -7.87 10.22 -11.69
CA THR A 46 -6.93 9.26 -12.25
C THR A 46 -6.38 8.42 -11.09
N LYS A 47 -5.73 7.31 -11.42
CA LYS A 47 -5.09 6.46 -10.40
C LYS A 47 -4.04 7.25 -9.61
N GLU A 48 -3.22 8.04 -10.30
CA GLU A 48 -2.17 8.84 -9.67
C GLU A 48 -2.75 9.92 -8.76
N GLU A 49 -3.82 10.58 -9.19
CA GLU A 49 -4.52 11.57 -8.37
C GLU A 49 -5.09 10.95 -7.09
N ALA A 50 -5.69 9.77 -7.22
CA ALA A 50 -6.24 9.03 -6.08
C ALA A 50 -5.14 8.69 -5.08
N LEU A 51 -4.00 8.18 -5.58
CA LEU A 51 -2.88 7.82 -4.72
C LEU A 51 -2.32 9.03 -3.99
N HIS A 52 -2.11 10.13 -4.71
CA HIS A 52 -1.61 11.38 -4.11
C HIS A 52 -2.54 11.85 -2.98
N ARG A 53 -3.85 11.85 -3.24
CA ARG A 53 -4.85 12.27 -2.24
C ARG A 53 -4.85 11.34 -1.03
N GLU A 54 -4.85 10.03 -1.24
CA GLU A 54 -4.85 9.05 -0.15
C GLU A 54 -3.61 9.18 0.73
N LEU A 55 -2.45 9.37 0.12
CA LEU A 55 -1.21 9.50 0.88
C LEU A 55 -1.19 10.79 1.70
N LEU A 56 -1.76 11.88 1.18
CA LEU A 56 -1.91 13.11 1.95
C LEU A 56 -2.86 12.91 3.12
N GLU A 57 -4.00 12.27 2.90
CA GLU A 57 -5.01 12.05 3.94
C GLU A 57 -4.51 11.11 5.04
N GLU A 58 -3.88 10.00 4.66
CA GLU A 58 -3.51 8.97 5.63
C GLU A 58 -2.18 9.22 6.32
N LEU A 59 -1.22 9.84 5.64
CA LEU A 59 0.16 9.93 6.11
C LEU A 59 0.74 11.34 6.10
N SER A 60 0.01 12.31 5.57
CA SER A 60 0.49 13.69 5.39
C SER A 60 1.79 13.76 4.58
N ILE A 61 1.91 12.91 3.56
CA ILE A 61 3.09 12.91 2.68
C ILE A 61 2.69 13.16 1.23
N SER A 62 3.63 13.72 0.48
CA SER A 62 3.55 13.87 -0.96
C SER A 62 4.75 13.13 -1.55
N THR A 63 4.50 12.23 -2.51
CA THR A 63 5.55 11.41 -3.09
C THR A 63 5.76 11.75 -4.55
N ASN A 64 6.92 11.37 -5.07
CA ASN A 64 7.18 11.39 -6.50
C ASN A 64 6.71 10.05 -7.05
N ILE A 65 5.54 10.03 -7.70
CA ILE A 65 4.98 8.82 -8.29
C ILE A 65 5.67 8.58 -9.63
N LYS A 66 6.34 7.43 -9.77
CA LYS A 66 7.15 7.12 -10.94
C LYS A 66 6.40 6.33 -11.99
N SER A 67 5.95 5.12 -11.66
CA SER A 67 5.36 4.23 -12.64
C SER A 67 4.48 3.19 -11.98
N LEU A 68 3.54 2.65 -12.76
CA LEU A 68 2.75 1.50 -12.33
C LEU A 68 3.69 0.31 -12.14
N TYR A 69 3.62 -0.31 -10.97
CA TYR A 69 4.49 -1.43 -10.63
C TYR A 69 3.83 -2.77 -10.87
N LEU A 70 2.62 -2.97 -10.31
CA LEU A 70 1.88 -4.22 -10.42
C LEU A 70 0.41 -3.96 -10.16
N THR A 71 -0.46 -4.58 -10.97
CA THR A 71 -1.91 -4.61 -10.70
C THR A 71 -2.24 -5.99 -10.16
N VAL A 72 -2.84 -6.03 -8.98
CA VAL A 72 -3.22 -7.26 -8.29
C VAL A 72 -4.74 -7.38 -8.28
N LYS A 73 -5.24 -8.57 -8.61
CA LYS A 73 -6.64 -8.91 -8.43
C LYS A 73 -6.72 -10.00 -7.38
N HIS A 74 -7.46 -9.74 -6.31
CA HIS A 74 -7.58 -10.67 -5.20
C HIS A 74 -9.04 -10.75 -4.74
N GLN A 75 -9.52 -11.96 -4.50
CA GLN A 75 -10.85 -12.16 -3.98
C GLN A 75 -10.79 -12.44 -2.47
N TYR A 76 -11.34 -11.51 -1.70
CA TYR A 76 -11.60 -11.71 -0.28
C TYR A 76 -12.99 -12.35 -0.12
N PRO A 77 -13.32 -12.89 1.06
CA PRO A 77 -14.64 -13.53 1.25
C PRO A 77 -15.82 -12.63 0.90
N ASP A 78 -15.71 -11.31 1.15
CA ASP A 78 -16.82 -10.39 1.01
C ASP A 78 -16.75 -9.51 -0.24
N PHE A 79 -15.61 -9.45 -0.92
CA PHE A 79 -15.44 -8.57 -2.06
C PHE A 79 -14.26 -8.98 -2.94
N GLU A 80 -14.30 -8.50 -4.19
CA GLU A 80 -13.20 -8.67 -5.14
C GLU A 80 -12.43 -7.36 -5.22
N LEU A 81 -11.11 -7.42 -4.99
CA LEU A 81 -10.24 -6.25 -4.98
C LEU A 81 -9.38 -6.21 -6.23
N THR A 82 -9.31 -5.04 -6.87
CA THR A 82 -8.31 -4.73 -7.88
C THR A 82 -7.45 -3.60 -7.31
N MET A 83 -6.15 -3.86 -7.16
CA MET A 83 -5.22 -2.89 -6.59
C MET A 83 -4.12 -2.57 -7.59
N HIS A 84 -4.00 -1.29 -7.93
CA HIS A 84 -2.95 -0.77 -8.80
C HIS A 84 -1.85 -0.18 -7.93
N SER A 85 -0.68 -0.82 -7.91
CA SER A 85 0.44 -0.33 -7.12
C SER A 85 1.41 0.47 -7.98
N PHE A 86 1.93 1.56 -7.42
CA PHE A 86 2.85 2.45 -8.10
C PHE A 86 4.17 2.54 -7.35
N TRP A 87 5.26 2.53 -8.09
CA TRP A 87 6.57 2.81 -7.53
C TRP A 87 6.67 4.31 -7.23
N CYS A 88 6.97 4.64 -5.97
CA CYS A 88 7.06 6.01 -5.51
C CYS A 88 8.37 6.24 -4.77
N GLU A 89 8.83 7.49 -4.76
CA GLU A 89 10.05 7.87 -4.04
C GLU A 89 9.81 9.10 -3.19
N VAL A 90 10.43 9.13 -2.02
CA VAL A 90 10.45 10.27 -1.11
C VAL A 90 11.87 10.52 -0.64
N GLU A 91 12.16 11.78 -0.25
CA GLU A 91 13.48 12.17 0.26
C GLU A 91 13.55 12.10 1.79
N SER A 92 12.39 12.04 2.46
CA SER A 92 12.30 12.03 3.91
C SER A 92 11.36 10.91 4.37
N LYS A 93 11.69 10.31 5.51
CA LYS A 93 10.84 9.30 6.16
C LYS A 93 9.82 9.91 7.10
N GLU A 94 9.76 11.24 7.17
CA GLU A 94 8.80 11.91 8.05
C GLU A 94 7.39 11.75 7.53
N LEU A 95 6.49 11.33 8.43
CA LEU A 95 5.07 11.18 8.13
C LEU A 95 4.26 11.18 9.43
N THR A 96 2.95 11.33 9.30
CA THR A 96 2.03 11.30 10.43
C THR A 96 1.01 10.21 10.18
N LEU A 97 0.87 9.26 11.11
CA LEU A 97 -0.13 8.21 11.00
C LEU A 97 -1.49 8.75 11.45
N HIS A 98 -2.44 8.87 10.51
CA HIS A 98 -3.81 9.31 10.83
C HIS A 98 -4.76 8.13 11.03
N GLU A 99 -4.49 7.00 10.39
CA GLU A 99 -5.36 5.82 10.45
C GLU A 99 -4.64 4.53 10.84
N HIS A 100 -3.37 4.39 10.44
CA HIS A 100 -2.59 3.18 10.73
C HIS A 100 -2.05 3.19 12.16
N ILE A 101 -1.80 2.00 12.71
CA ILE A 101 -1.30 1.87 14.09
C ILE A 101 0.22 1.75 14.18
N ASP A 102 0.90 1.46 13.08
CA ASP A 102 2.35 1.35 13.05
C ASP A 102 2.89 1.59 11.66
N GLN A 103 4.17 1.95 11.60
CA GLN A 103 4.91 2.11 10.34
C GLN A 103 6.29 1.49 10.50
N LYS A 104 6.79 0.92 9.43
CA LYS A 104 8.16 0.39 9.37
C LYS A 104 8.76 0.73 8.03
N TRP A 105 10.03 1.14 8.05
CA TRP A 105 10.83 1.34 6.84
C TRP A 105 11.80 0.17 6.77
N LEU A 106 11.63 -0.70 5.79
CA LEU A 106 12.39 -1.95 5.70
C LEU A 106 13.06 -2.09 4.34
N THR A 107 14.21 -2.75 4.34
CA THR A 107 14.80 -3.21 3.07
C THR A 107 13.93 -4.32 2.51
N ILE A 108 14.07 -4.59 1.21
CA ILE A 108 13.25 -5.62 0.54
C ILE A 108 13.37 -6.97 1.25
N ASN A 109 14.59 -7.37 1.65
CA ASN A 109 14.81 -8.67 2.29
C ASN A 109 14.12 -8.81 3.65
N GLU A 110 13.81 -7.69 4.31
CA GLU A 110 13.15 -7.70 5.61
C GLU A 110 11.63 -7.81 5.51
N LEU A 111 11.05 -7.64 4.31
CA LEU A 111 9.60 -7.63 4.12
C LEU A 111 8.93 -8.95 4.52
N THR A 112 9.65 -10.07 4.41
CA THR A 112 9.12 -11.40 4.76
C THR A 112 8.85 -11.55 6.26
N ASN A 113 9.35 -10.62 7.09
CA ASN A 113 9.14 -10.68 8.54
C ASN A 113 7.77 -10.14 8.97
N LEU A 114 7.02 -9.55 8.05
CA LEU A 114 5.73 -8.93 8.38
C LEU A 114 4.56 -9.81 7.97
N ASP A 115 3.45 -9.64 8.71
CA ASP A 115 2.18 -10.32 8.43
C ASP A 115 1.37 -9.45 7.46
N TRP A 116 1.51 -9.74 6.18
CA TRP A 116 0.91 -8.95 5.10
C TRP A 116 -0.54 -9.31 4.83
N ALA A 117 -1.34 -8.30 4.49
CA ALA A 117 -2.65 -8.53 3.89
C ALA A 117 -2.46 -9.33 2.59
N ALA A 118 -3.36 -10.27 2.33
CA ALA A 118 -3.21 -11.21 1.22
C ALA A 118 -3.01 -10.52 -0.14
N ALA A 119 -3.73 -9.43 -0.40
CA ALA A 119 -3.63 -8.71 -1.68
C ALA A 119 -2.27 -8.04 -1.88
N ASP A 120 -1.52 -7.78 -0.80
CA ASP A 120 -0.21 -7.14 -0.87
C ASP A 120 0.93 -8.13 -1.09
N ILE A 121 0.70 -9.41 -0.81
CA ILE A 121 1.73 -10.45 -0.95
C ILE A 121 2.33 -10.53 -2.35
N PRO A 122 1.54 -10.46 -3.45
CA PRO A 122 2.13 -10.46 -4.80
C PRO A 122 3.12 -9.31 -5.04
N ILE A 123 2.89 -8.16 -4.41
CA ILE A 123 3.80 -7.02 -4.52
C ILE A 123 5.13 -7.35 -3.80
N VAL A 124 5.03 -7.89 -2.59
CA VAL A 124 6.21 -8.32 -1.82
C VAL A 124 6.99 -9.35 -2.61
N ASP A 125 6.31 -10.34 -3.19
CA ASP A 125 6.95 -11.40 -3.98
C ASP A 125 7.68 -10.81 -5.19
N LYS A 126 7.07 -9.85 -5.89
CA LYS A 126 7.71 -9.22 -7.04
C LYS A 126 8.95 -8.43 -6.62
N LEU A 127 8.88 -7.71 -5.49
CA LEU A 127 10.03 -6.98 -4.95
C LEU A 127 11.19 -7.92 -4.63
N LEU A 128 10.90 -9.08 -4.03
CA LEU A 128 11.92 -10.08 -3.69
C LEU A 128 12.60 -10.67 -4.92
N LEU A 129 11.87 -10.80 -6.02
CA LEU A 129 12.39 -11.38 -7.26
C LEU A 129 13.12 -10.36 -8.14
N HIS A 130 12.65 -9.13 -8.17
CA HIS A 130 13.11 -8.14 -9.15
C HIS A 130 13.65 -6.85 -8.53
N GLY A 131 13.52 -6.75 -7.22
CA GLY A 131 13.98 -5.59 -6.51
C GLY A 131 13.26 -4.34 -6.87
#